data_e30f661f335d7fe1ea6b52a0736d84fb
#
_entry.id   e30f661f335d7fe1ea6b52a0736d84fb
#
_cell.length_a   1.000
_cell.length_b   1.000
_cell.length_c   1.000
_cell.angle_alpha   90.00
_cell.angle_beta   90.00
_cell.angle_gamma   90.00
#
_symmetry.space_group_name_H-M   'P 1'
#
loop_
_entity.id
_entity.type
_entity.pdbx_description
1 polymer ?
#
loop_
_entity_poly.entity_id
_entity_poly.type
_entity_poly.pdbx_seq_one_letter_code
_entity_poly.pdbx_strand_id
1 'polypeptide(L)'
;MEREARRKIEEYVRPLAVGLDGVTNYGDVERVVSAAEAVAGDEAGLDHDLLFLLAAFSGQEKWVSRMGHRSRTEIFLASLGISPRTVQRLFRGLARFETEPAAREEEIVHDAVRLDAMGAYGVAHGLADAYRERLSILEMAEAIEAAAQIPLRTEVGRRLAGARREVMLAFARQLRAEHAEFSCAAQVSDFPPSTRNT
;
A
#
# COMPACT_ATOMS: atom_id res chain seq x y z
N MET A 1 22.05 -6.55 10.00
CA MET A 1 21.25 -7.05 11.16
C MET A 1 21.33 -8.56 11.22
N GLU A 2 21.44 -9.12 12.42
CA GLU A 2 21.44 -10.57 12.62
C GLU A 2 20.05 -11.17 12.32
N ARG A 3 20.05 -12.41 11.82
CA ARG A 3 18.81 -13.12 11.45
C ARG A 3 17.82 -13.25 12.60
N GLU A 4 18.33 -13.45 13.82
CA GLU A 4 17.50 -13.56 15.02
C GLU A 4 16.85 -12.23 15.40
N ALA A 5 17.56 -11.10 15.27
CA ALA A 5 17.00 -9.78 15.50
C ALA A 5 15.88 -9.48 14.50
N ARG A 6 16.09 -9.83 13.21
CA ARG A 6 15.06 -9.70 12.16
C ARG A 6 13.80 -10.47 12.52
N ARG A 7 13.91 -11.75 12.90
CA ARG A 7 12.80 -12.59 13.31
C ARG A 7 12.01 -11.99 14.49
N LYS A 8 12.71 -11.47 15.51
CA LYS A 8 12.05 -10.82 16.65
C LYS A 8 11.31 -9.54 16.28
N ILE A 9 11.82 -8.78 15.31
CA ILE A 9 11.14 -7.59 14.80
C ILE A 9 9.86 -8.01 14.05
N GLU A 10 9.93 -9.04 13.21
CA GLU A 10 8.76 -9.59 12.52
C GLU A 10 7.69 -10.07 13.50
N GLU A 11 8.08 -10.75 14.56
CA GLU A 11 7.17 -11.19 15.63
C GLU A 11 6.55 -10.00 16.40
N TYR A 12 7.31 -8.92 16.58
CA TYR A 12 6.82 -7.69 17.22
C TYR A 12 5.81 -6.95 16.35
N VAL A 13 6.06 -6.87 15.05
CA VAL A 13 5.20 -6.16 14.10
C VAL A 13 3.94 -6.95 13.76
N ARG A 14 4.01 -8.27 13.73
CA ARG A 14 2.89 -9.16 13.34
C ARG A 14 1.53 -8.82 14.00
N PRO A 15 1.42 -8.63 15.32
CA PRO A 15 0.15 -8.27 15.95
C PRO A 15 -0.31 -6.84 15.63
N LEU A 16 0.59 -5.98 15.14
CA LEU A 16 0.27 -4.60 14.77
C LEU A 16 -0.32 -4.51 13.37
N ALA A 17 0.02 -5.47 12.50
CA ALA A 17 -0.37 -5.51 11.10
C ALA A 17 -1.78 -6.10 10.86
N VAL A 18 -2.53 -6.39 11.91
CA VAL A 18 -3.91 -6.88 11.77
C VAL A 18 -4.83 -5.67 11.55
N GLY A 19 -5.25 -5.47 10.30
CA GLY A 19 -6.20 -4.43 9.94
C GLY A 19 -7.61 -4.75 10.45
N LEU A 20 -8.39 -3.70 10.72
CA LEU A 20 -9.82 -3.81 11.08
C LEU A 20 -10.70 -4.15 9.85
N ASP A 21 -10.11 -4.17 8.67
CA ASP A 21 -10.77 -4.38 7.38
C ASP A 21 -10.97 -5.86 7.02
N GLY A 22 -10.36 -6.77 7.77
CA GLY A 22 -10.39 -8.22 7.49
C GLY A 22 -9.57 -8.64 6.25
N VAL A 23 -8.92 -7.69 5.57
CA VAL A 23 -8.11 -7.92 4.36
C VAL A 23 -6.63 -7.71 4.67
N THR A 24 -6.28 -6.62 5.35
CA THR A 24 -4.90 -6.31 5.74
C THR A 24 -4.40 -7.26 6.82
N ASN A 25 -3.25 -7.86 6.60
CA ASN A 25 -2.65 -8.82 7.51
C ASN A 25 -1.12 -8.77 7.45
N TYR A 26 -0.44 -9.61 8.24
CA TYR A 26 1.02 -9.63 8.26
C TYR A 26 1.66 -10.03 6.91
N GLY A 27 0.96 -10.77 6.07
CA GLY A 27 1.42 -11.08 4.71
C GLY A 27 1.66 -9.82 3.85
N ASP A 28 0.94 -8.74 4.10
CA ASP A 28 1.15 -7.46 3.41
C ASP A 28 2.48 -6.84 3.83
N VAL A 29 2.86 -6.94 5.11
CA VAL A 29 4.18 -6.50 5.59
C VAL A 29 5.31 -7.32 4.93
N GLU A 30 5.17 -8.65 4.87
CA GLU A 30 6.14 -9.53 4.20
C GLU A 30 6.30 -9.18 2.72
N ARG A 31 5.21 -8.84 2.04
CA ARG A 31 5.20 -8.41 0.64
C ARG A 31 5.91 -7.07 0.45
N VAL A 32 5.66 -6.09 1.33
CA VAL A 32 6.34 -4.79 1.29
C VAL A 32 7.83 -4.96 1.54
N VAL A 33 8.25 -5.77 2.50
CA VAL A 33 9.66 -6.09 2.75
C VAL A 33 10.30 -6.72 1.52
N SER A 34 9.65 -7.71 0.92
CA SER A 34 10.16 -8.36 -0.30
C SER A 34 10.22 -7.41 -1.49
N ALA A 35 9.23 -6.51 -1.62
CA ALA A 35 9.23 -5.48 -2.66
C ALA A 35 10.35 -4.45 -2.43
N ALA A 36 10.62 -4.05 -1.19
CA ALA A 36 11.71 -3.15 -0.87
C ALA A 36 13.08 -3.77 -1.20
N GLU A 37 13.28 -5.05 -0.89
CA GLU A 37 14.48 -5.79 -1.26
C GLU A 37 14.63 -5.89 -2.80
N ALA A 38 13.54 -6.14 -3.51
CA ALA A 38 13.56 -6.19 -4.97
C ALA A 38 13.83 -4.82 -5.64
N VAL A 39 13.34 -3.72 -5.04
CA VAL A 39 13.63 -2.37 -5.53
C VAL A 39 15.06 -1.96 -5.21
N ALA A 40 15.57 -2.31 -4.02
CA ALA A 40 16.95 -2.05 -3.61
C ALA A 40 17.98 -2.81 -4.47
N GLY A 41 17.70 -4.06 -4.81
CA GLY A 41 18.64 -4.91 -5.55
C GLY A 41 20.03 -4.92 -4.89
N ASP A 42 21.07 -4.77 -5.71
CA ASP A 42 22.47 -4.72 -5.27
C ASP A 42 22.98 -3.27 -5.12
N GLU A 43 22.10 -2.30 -4.89
CA GLU A 43 22.48 -0.88 -4.78
C GLU A 43 23.44 -0.67 -3.61
N ALA A 44 24.66 -0.17 -3.90
CA ALA A 44 25.70 0.03 -2.90
C ALA A 44 25.37 1.25 -2.01
N GLY A 45 25.82 1.18 -0.76
CA GLY A 45 25.72 2.29 0.20
C GLY A 45 24.39 2.39 0.95
N LEU A 46 23.45 1.47 0.71
CA LEU A 46 22.20 1.40 1.47
C LEU A 46 22.43 0.90 2.89
N ASP A 47 21.72 1.49 3.84
CA ASP A 47 21.57 0.95 5.18
C ASP A 47 20.45 -0.10 5.17
N HIS A 48 20.83 -1.36 4.90
CA HIS A 48 19.88 -2.47 4.79
C HIS A 48 19.11 -2.73 6.09
N ASP A 49 19.66 -2.38 7.25
CA ASP A 49 18.96 -2.49 8.52
C ASP A 49 17.83 -1.45 8.60
N LEU A 50 18.11 -0.22 8.21
CA LEU A 50 17.10 0.83 8.14
C LEU A 50 16.05 0.52 7.09
N LEU A 51 16.46 0.04 5.91
CA LEU A 51 15.55 -0.35 4.84
C LEU A 51 14.53 -1.39 5.32
N PHE A 52 15.02 -2.47 5.94
CA PHE A 52 14.17 -3.51 6.52
C PHE A 52 13.23 -2.94 7.59
N LEU A 53 13.75 -2.12 8.51
CA LEU A 53 12.93 -1.53 9.57
C LEU A 53 11.83 -0.63 9.00
N LEU A 54 12.15 0.24 8.05
CA LEU A 54 11.16 1.09 7.38
C LEU A 54 10.07 0.26 6.70
N ALA A 55 10.45 -0.78 5.96
CA ALA A 55 9.49 -1.67 5.29
C ALA A 55 8.63 -2.46 6.29
N ALA A 56 9.23 -3.01 7.34
CA ALA A 56 8.53 -3.79 8.36
C ALA A 56 7.54 -2.95 9.19
N PHE A 57 7.85 -1.68 9.43
CA PHE A 57 6.98 -0.76 10.18
C PHE A 57 6.09 0.11 9.29
N SER A 58 6.15 -0.03 7.96
CA SER A 58 5.24 0.67 7.06
C SER A 58 3.78 0.29 7.34
N GLY A 59 2.87 1.27 7.26
CA GLY A 59 1.47 1.10 7.66
C GLY A 59 1.22 1.17 9.17
N GLN A 60 2.27 1.27 9.99
CA GLN A 60 2.16 1.37 11.45
C GLN A 60 2.52 2.77 12.00
N GLU A 61 2.65 3.77 11.13
CA GLU A 61 3.13 5.12 11.47
C GLU A 61 2.28 5.76 12.57
N LYS A 62 0.96 5.66 12.44
CA LYS A 62 0.01 6.22 13.41
C LYS A 62 0.08 5.53 14.77
N TRP A 63 0.39 4.23 14.78
CA TRP A 63 0.51 3.46 16.01
C TRP A 63 1.83 3.78 16.71
N VAL A 64 2.97 3.68 16.00
CA VAL A 64 4.29 3.92 16.59
C VAL A 64 4.51 5.39 16.96
N SER A 65 3.80 6.33 16.35
CA SER A 65 3.91 7.76 16.67
C SER A 65 3.20 8.14 17.98
N ARG A 66 2.33 7.30 18.53
CA ARG A 66 1.70 7.53 19.83
C ARG A 66 2.76 7.42 20.93
N MET A 67 2.83 8.41 21.82
CA MET A 67 3.91 8.57 22.81
C MET A 67 4.27 7.30 23.60
N GLY A 68 3.30 6.52 24.06
CA GLY A 68 3.56 5.29 24.81
C GLY A 68 4.07 4.13 23.94
N HIS A 69 3.70 4.08 22.67
CA HIS A 69 4.14 3.01 21.74
C HIS A 69 5.53 3.30 21.20
N ARG A 70 5.83 4.55 20.91
CA ARG A 70 7.15 4.98 20.46
C ARG A 70 8.23 4.55 21.43
N SER A 71 8.10 4.89 22.73
CA SER A 71 9.08 4.53 23.75
C SER A 71 9.24 3.00 23.89
N ARG A 72 8.14 2.24 23.78
CA ARG A 72 8.21 0.77 23.80
C ARG A 72 8.98 0.21 22.61
N THR A 73 8.72 0.75 21.41
CA THR A 73 9.42 0.35 20.19
C THR A 73 10.90 0.73 20.27
N GLU A 74 11.25 1.91 20.79
CA GLU A 74 12.62 2.33 21.00
C GLU A 74 13.39 1.39 21.96
N ILE A 75 12.78 1.05 23.11
CA ILE A 75 13.36 0.12 24.08
C ILE A 75 13.51 -1.29 23.45
N PHE A 76 12.50 -1.76 22.75
CA PHE A 76 12.54 -3.05 22.08
C PHE A 76 13.67 -3.13 21.05
N LEU A 77 13.78 -2.16 20.14
CA LEU A 77 14.83 -2.12 19.12
C LEU A 77 16.23 -2.00 19.75
N ALA A 78 16.36 -1.19 20.80
CA ALA A 78 17.62 -1.09 21.54
C ALA A 78 18.03 -2.42 22.18
N SER A 79 17.06 -3.22 22.69
CA SER A 79 17.34 -4.54 23.25
C SER A 79 17.87 -5.56 22.22
N LEU A 80 17.61 -5.29 20.93
CA LEU A 80 18.13 -6.09 19.81
C LEU A 80 19.46 -5.56 19.25
N GLY A 81 20.06 -4.57 19.90
CA GLY A 81 21.34 -3.98 19.48
C GLY A 81 21.21 -2.95 18.35
N ILE A 82 19.98 -2.53 17.98
CA ILE A 82 19.78 -1.49 16.97
C ILE A 82 20.23 -0.15 17.54
N SER A 83 21.10 0.54 16.79
CA SER A 83 21.70 1.80 17.26
C SER A 83 20.66 2.90 17.46
N PRO A 84 20.81 3.79 18.46
CA PRO A 84 19.93 4.94 18.66
C PRO A 84 19.82 5.82 17.40
N ARG A 85 20.89 5.91 16.62
CA ARG A 85 20.90 6.65 15.35
C ARG A 85 19.96 6.01 14.31
N THR A 86 20.01 4.70 14.16
CA THR A 86 19.14 3.95 13.24
C THR A 86 17.67 4.07 13.68
N VAL A 87 17.39 3.93 14.99
CA VAL A 87 16.04 4.11 15.55
C VAL A 87 15.50 5.52 15.27
N GLN A 88 16.35 6.55 15.44
CA GLN A 88 15.95 7.93 15.13
C GLN A 88 15.66 8.13 13.64
N ARG A 89 16.48 7.53 12.75
CA ARG A 89 16.23 7.55 11.30
C ARG A 89 14.94 6.83 10.95
N LEU A 90 14.66 5.68 11.56
CA LEU A 90 13.41 4.96 11.39
C LEU A 90 12.19 5.85 11.65
N PHE A 91 12.10 6.46 12.83
CA PHE A 91 10.93 7.30 13.17
C PHE A 91 10.81 8.54 12.30
N ARG A 92 11.92 9.14 11.87
CA ARG A 92 11.89 10.25 10.92
C ARG A 92 11.40 9.78 9.55
N GLY A 93 11.89 8.65 9.07
CA GLY A 93 11.49 8.06 7.81
C GLY A 93 10.01 7.70 7.80
N LEU A 94 9.52 7.01 8.81
CA LEU A 94 8.10 6.66 8.95
C LEU A 94 7.17 7.88 8.92
N ALA A 95 7.61 9.02 9.43
CA ALA A 95 6.81 10.24 9.43
C ALA A 95 6.65 10.90 8.05
N ARG A 96 7.48 10.55 7.06
CA ARG A 96 7.55 11.29 5.79
C ARG A 96 7.70 10.45 4.53
N PHE A 97 8.05 9.15 4.62
CA PHE A 97 8.40 8.36 3.44
C PHE A 97 7.27 8.30 2.40
N GLU A 98 6.03 8.40 2.82
CA GLU A 98 4.88 8.40 1.90
C GLU A 98 4.74 9.69 1.09
N THR A 99 5.11 10.82 1.65
CA THR A 99 4.89 12.15 1.06
C THR A 99 6.18 12.76 0.53
N GLU A 100 7.21 12.79 1.35
CA GLU A 100 8.44 13.54 1.10
C GLU A 100 9.70 12.74 1.55
N PRO A 101 9.96 11.57 0.94
CA PRO A 101 11.13 10.78 1.27
C PRO A 101 12.41 11.60 1.03
N ALA A 102 13.32 11.60 2.02
CA ALA A 102 14.54 12.40 1.99
C ALA A 102 15.82 11.55 2.06
N ALA A 103 15.68 10.25 2.24
CA ALA A 103 16.78 9.29 2.18
C ALA A 103 16.50 8.23 1.13
N ARG A 104 17.54 7.60 0.62
CA ARG A 104 17.40 6.59 -0.42
C ARG A 104 16.57 5.39 0.03
N GLU A 105 16.75 4.95 1.26
CA GLU A 105 15.97 3.87 1.86
C GLU A 105 14.48 4.25 1.96
N GLU A 106 14.17 5.51 2.23
CA GLU A 106 12.79 6.02 2.27
C GLU A 106 12.13 6.02 0.88
N GLU A 107 12.88 6.42 -0.17
CA GLU A 107 12.41 6.35 -1.56
C GLU A 107 12.10 4.91 -1.99
N ILE A 108 12.97 3.97 -1.61
CA ILE A 108 12.79 2.56 -1.91
C ILE A 108 11.55 2.00 -1.21
N VAL A 109 11.37 2.30 0.08
CA VAL A 109 10.19 1.83 0.82
C VAL A 109 8.91 2.51 0.34
N HIS A 110 8.95 3.81 -0.01
CA HIS A 110 7.83 4.47 -0.69
C HIS A 110 7.39 3.67 -1.91
N ASP A 111 8.34 3.33 -2.78
CA ASP A 111 8.03 2.59 -4.01
C ASP A 111 7.56 1.16 -3.72
N ALA A 112 8.12 0.50 -2.72
CA ALA A 112 7.71 -0.84 -2.31
C ALA A 112 6.24 -0.88 -1.86
N VAL A 113 5.83 0.06 -1.02
CA VAL A 113 4.43 0.20 -0.57
C VAL A 113 3.51 0.48 -1.76
N ARG A 114 3.92 1.36 -2.70
CA ARG A 114 3.13 1.64 -3.90
C ARG A 114 3.04 0.44 -4.84
N LEU A 115 4.14 -0.30 -5.02
CA LEU A 115 4.15 -1.53 -5.82
C LEU A 115 3.25 -2.62 -5.24
N ASP A 116 3.18 -2.73 -3.91
CA ASP A 116 2.29 -3.67 -3.24
C ASP A 116 0.82 -3.32 -3.47
N ALA A 117 0.49 -2.02 -3.46
CA ALA A 117 -0.83 -1.49 -3.79
C ALA A 117 -1.14 -1.46 -5.30
N MET A 118 -0.32 -2.09 -6.16
CA MET A 118 -0.53 -2.12 -7.62
C MET A 118 -0.84 -3.53 -8.14
N GLY A 119 -1.36 -3.57 -9.38
CA GLY A 119 -1.70 -4.82 -10.08
C GLY A 119 -3.00 -5.42 -9.59
N ALA A 120 -3.18 -6.72 -9.81
CA ALA A 120 -4.40 -7.44 -9.39
C ALA A 120 -4.60 -7.41 -7.87
N TYR A 121 -3.51 -7.46 -7.10
CA TYR A 121 -3.55 -7.35 -5.65
C TYR A 121 -4.03 -5.96 -5.20
N GLY A 122 -3.50 -4.90 -5.81
CA GLY A 122 -3.95 -3.53 -5.57
C GLY A 122 -5.42 -3.30 -5.95
N VAL A 123 -5.90 -3.92 -7.04
CA VAL A 123 -7.34 -3.90 -7.38
C VAL A 123 -8.17 -4.54 -6.28
N ALA A 124 -7.78 -5.73 -5.78
CA ALA A 124 -8.51 -6.42 -4.72
C ALA A 124 -8.59 -5.58 -3.43
N HIS A 125 -7.48 -4.98 -3.00
CA HIS A 125 -7.45 -4.07 -1.85
C HIS A 125 -8.28 -2.81 -2.11
N GLY A 126 -8.13 -2.19 -3.28
CA GLY A 126 -8.89 -1.00 -3.66
C GLY A 126 -10.41 -1.23 -3.65
N LEU A 127 -10.87 -2.41 -4.07
CA LEU A 127 -12.29 -2.77 -3.97
C LEU A 127 -12.76 -2.95 -2.52
N ALA A 128 -11.93 -3.53 -1.65
CA ALA A 128 -12.26 -3.67 -0.23
C ALA A 128 -12.34 -2.29 0.46
N ASP A 129 -11.43 -1.37 0.14
CA ASP A 129 -11.44 0.00 0.63
C ASP A 129 -12.66 0.77 0.12
N ALA A 130 -12.93 0.69 -1.18
CA ALA A 130 -14.08 1.32 -1.81
C ALA A 130 -15.41 0.84 -1.20
N TYR A 131 -15.53 -0.46 -0.89
CA TYR A 131 -16.69 -1.01 -0.20
C TYR A 131 -16.87 -0.40 1.20
N ARG A 132 -15.77 -0.25 1.97
CA ARG A 132 -15.80 0.37 3.30
C ARG A 132 -16.21 1.84 3.23
N GLU A 133 -15.73 2.56 2.22
CA GLU A 133 -16.04 3.97 1.97
C GLU A 133 -17.39 4.18 1.27
N ARG A 134 -18.07 3.10 0.91
CA ARG A 134 -19.38 3.10 0.20
C ARG A 134 -19.34 3.82 -1.14
N LEU A 135 -18.25 3.67 -1.86
CA LEU A 135 -18.10 4.24 -3.19
C LEU A 135 -19.01 3.52 -4.20
N SER A 136 -19.52 4.26 -5.16
CA SER A 136 -20.19 3.71 -6.33
C SER A 136 -19.19 2.98 -7.25
N ILE A 137 -19.68 2.18 -8.19
CA ILE A 137 -18.83 1.45 -9.16
C ILE A 137 -17.96 2.41 -9.98
N LEU A 138 -18.48 3.57 -10.36
CA LEU A 138 -17.70 4.55 -11.12
C LEU A 138 -16.62 5.21 -10.28
N GLU A 139 -16.93 5.57 -9.04
CA GLU A 139 -15.93 6.09 -8.08
C GLU A 139 -14.87 5.06 -7.76
N MET A 140 -15.21 3.77 -7.67
CA MET A 140 -14.21 2.68 -7.54
C MET A 140 -13.26 2.65 -8.75
N ALA A 141 -13.78 2.75 -9.97
CA ALA A 141 -12.98 2.78 -11.18
C ALA A 141 -12.03 3.99 -11.18
N GLU A 142 -12.52 5.17 -10.78
CA GLU A 142 -11.71 6.38 -10.65
C GLU A 142 -10.60 6.25 -9.60
N ALA A 143 -10.91 5.69 -8.45
CA ALA A 143 -9.92 5.45 -7.38
C ALA A 143 -8.81 4.48 -7.83
N ILE A 144 -9.17 3.40 -8.56
CA ILE A 144 -8.20 2.44 -9.11
C ILE A 144 -7.31 3.12 -10.17
N GLU A 145 -7.88 3.95 -11.05
CA GLU A 145 -7.10 4.70 -12.05
C GLU A 145 -6.15 5.71 -11.39
N ALA A 146 -6.63 6.44 -10.38
CA ALA A 146 -5.81 7.39 -9.63
C ALA A 146 -4.64 6.68 -8.93
N ALA A 147 -4.89 5.53 -8.29
CA ALA A 147 -3.86 4.71 -7.66
C ALA A 147 -2.82 4.23 -8.68
N ALA A 148 -3.24 3.84 -9.89
CA ALA A 148 -2.35 3.44 -10.96
C ALA A 148 -1.42 4.57 -11.44
N GLN A 149 -1.80 5.85 -11.26
CA GLN A 149 -1.02 7.01 -11.72
C GLN A 149 -0.04 7.56 -10.69
N ILE A 150 -0.02 7.03 -9.46
CA ILE A 150 0.89 7.51 -8.41
C ILE A 150 2.35 7.37 -8.91
N PRO A 151 3.14 8.46 -8.85
CA PRO A 151 4.51 8.45 -9.33
C PRO A 151 5.42 7.65 -8.40
N LEU A 152 6.34 6.87 -8.97
CA LEU A 152 7.39 6.18 -8.25
C LEU A 152 8.71 6.97 -8.31
N ARG A 153 9.50 6.87 -7.26
CA ARG A 153 10.73 7.65 -7.05
C ARG A 153 11.93 7.00 -7.73
N THR A 154 12.02 5.65 -7.68
CA THR A 154 13.16 4.91 -8.19
C THR A 154 12.94 4.44 -9.64
N GLU A 155 14.04 4.22 -10.37
CA GLU A 155 13.97 3.66 -11.73
C GLU A 155 13.49 2.20 -11.71
N VAL A 156 13.97 1.41 -10.73
CA VAL A 156 13.58 0.02 -10.56
C VAL A 156 12.08 -0.07 -10.23
N GLY A 157 11.59 0.77 -9.32
CA GLY A 157 10.18 0.87 -8.98
C GLY A 157 9.32 1.16 -10.22
N ARG A 158 9.67 2.18 -11.02
CA ARG A 158 8.96 2.51 -12.27
C ARG A 158 8.91 1.34 -13.25
N ARG A 159 10.02 0.63 -13.42
CA ARG A 159 10.08 -0.55 -14.29
C ARG A 159 9.17 -1.67 -13.80
N LEU A 160 9.19 -1.98 -12.50
CA LEU A 160 8.36 -3.01 -11.88
C LEU A 160 6.87 -2.67 -11.89
N ALA A 161 6.51 -1.38 -11.87
CA ALA A 161 5.14 -0.91 -11.90
C ALA A 161 4.47 -1.05 -13.28
N GLY A 162 5.23 -1.13 -14.38
CA GLY A 162 4.68 -1.08 -15.74
C GLY A 162 3.53 -2.06 -15.95
N ALA A 163 3.81 -3.36 -15.85
CA ALA A 163 2.79 -4.40 -16.03
C ALA A 163 1.66 -4.34 -15.00
N ARG A 164 1.97 -3.96 -13.75
CA ARG A 164 0.96 -3.83 -12.68
C ARG A 164 -0.01 -2.69 -12.95
N ARG A 165 0.49 -1.56 -13.45
CA ARG A 165 -0.30 -0.39 -13.87
C ARG A 165 -1.27 -0.76 -14.98
N GLU A 166 -0.81 -1.48 -15.99
CA GLU A 166 -1.66 -1.94 -17.09
C GLU A 166 -2.82 -2.80 -16.63
N VAL A 167 -2.61 -3.71 -15.66
CA VAL A 167 -3.66 -4.52 -15.06
C VAL A 167 -4.73 -3.64 -14.42
N MET A 168 -4.33 -2.64 -13.62
CA MET A 168 -5.27 -1.73 -12.95
C MET A 168 -6.09 -0.91 -13.95
N LEU A 169 -5.40 -0.31 -14.94
CA LEU A 169 -6.05 0.50 -15.97
C LEU A 169 -6.98 -0.34 -16.86
N ALA A 170 -6.60 -1.58 -17.19
CA ALA A 170 -7.45 -2.49 -17.94
C ALA A 170 -8.72 -2.86 -17.15
N PHE A 171 -8.57 -3.16 -15.85
CA PHE A 171 -9.70 -3.45 -14.98
C PHE A 171 -10.66 -2.25 -14.88
N ALA A 172 -10.17 -1.05 -14.62
CA ALA A 172 -11.00 0.14 -14.48
C ALA A 172 -11.74 0.46 -15.80
N ARG A 173 -11.08 0.32 -16.96
CA ARG A 173 -11.74 0.47 -18.26
C ARG A 173 -12.86 -0.54 -18.48
N GLN A 174 -12.60 -1.82 -18.15
CA GLN A 174 -13.60 -2.88 -18.31
C GLN A 174 -14.80 -2.65 -17.40
N LEU A 175 -14.56 -2.28 -16.13
CA LEU A 175 -15.62 -1.99 -15.17
C LEU A 175 -16.54 -0.86 -15.65
N ARG A 176 -15.99 0.21 -16.23
CA ARG A 176 -16.78 1.31 -16.82
C ARG A 176 -17.56 0.87 -18.05
N ALA A 177 -16.96 0.07 -18.92
CA ALA A 177 -17.63 -0.42 -20.13
C ALA A 177 -18.86 -1.27 -19.79
N GLU A 178 -18.71 -2.23 -18.88
CA GLU A 178 -19.81 -3.08 -18.41
C GLU A 178 -20.89 -2.27 -17.68
N HIS A 179 -20.51 -1.30 -16.86
CA HIS A 179 -21.46 -0.41 -16.21
C HIS A 179 -22.28 0.39 -17.23
N ALA A 180 -21.64 0.91 -18.28
CA ALA A 180 -22.31 1.68 -19.33
C ALA A 180 -23.26 0.81 -20.18
N GLU A 181 -22.88 -0.43 -20.47
CA GLU A 181 -23.66 -1.37 -21.29
C GLU A 181 -25.08 -1.56 -20.75
N PHE A 182 -25.22 -1.75 -19.45
CA PHE A 182 -26.53 -1.98 -18.82
C PHE A 182 -27.23 -0.68 -18.35
N SER A 183 -26.49 0.39 -18.15
CA SER A 183 -27.07 1.69 -17.81
C SER A 183 -27.77 2.34 -19.00
N CYS A 184 -27.29 2.14 -20.24
CA CYS A 184 -27.96 2.61 -21.45
C CYS A 184 -29.24 1.81 -21.78
N ALA A 185 -29.31 0.52 -21.44
CA ALA A 185 -30.49 -0.31 -21.68
C ALA A 185 -31.71 0.13 -20.83
N ALA A 186 -31.48 0.74 -19.66
CA ALA A 186 -32.54 1.24 -18.80
C ALA A 186 -33.22 2.52 -19.32
N GLN A 187 -32.62 3.24 -20.27
CA GLN A 187 -33.18 4.46 -20.86
C GLN A 187 -34.08 4.19 -22.07
N VAL A 188 -34.17 2.97 -22.57
CA VAL A 188 -34.96 2.61 -23.78
C VAL A 188 -36.38 2.08 -23.46
N SER A 189 -36.72 1.93 -22.18
CA SER A 189 -38.09 1.57 -21.81
C SER A 189 -39.01 2.80 -21.58
N ASP A 190 -39.18 3.63 -22.60
CA ASP A 190 -40.42 4.43 -22.71
C ASP A 190 -41.61 3.48 -22.89
N PHE A 191 -42.18 3.03 -21.79
CA PHE A 191 -43.52 2.43 -21.83
C PHE A 191 -44.50 3.49 -22.33
N PRO A 192 -45.21 3.24 -23.45
CA PRO A 192 -46.27 4.15 -23.84
C PRO A 192 -47.33 4.18 -22.72
N PRO A 193 -47.95 5.34 -22.46
CA PRO A 193 -48.93 5.46 -21.41
C PRO A 193 -50.11 4.53 -21.72
N SER A 194 -50.42 3.66 -20.75
CA SER A 194 -51.62 2.81 -20.78
C SER A 194 -52.86 3.69 -20.97
N THR A 195 -53.43 3.67 -22.15
CA THR A 195 -54.77 4.22 -22.40
C THR A 195 -55.76 3.36 -21.63
N ARG A 196 -56.17 3.81 -20.45
CA ARG A 196 -57.40 3.31 -19.82
C ARG A 196 -58.58 3.82 -20.64
N ASN A 197 -59.23 2.90 -21.38
CA ASN A 197 -60.58 3.13 -21.89
C ASN A 197 -61.51 3.09 -20.71
N THR A 198 -62.32 4.13 -20.61
CA THR A 198 -63.52 4.27 -19.80
C THR A 198 -64.64 3.27 -20.23
#